data_38b9748ce69dfa66d6e86a1491aa78b1
#
_entry.id   38b9748ce69dfa66d6e86a1491aa78b1
#
_cell.length_a   1.000
_cell.length_b   1.000
_cell.length_c   1.000
_cell.angle_alpha   90.00
_cell.angle_beta   90.00
_cell.angle_gamma   90.00
#
_symmetry.space_group_name_H-M   'P 1'
#
loop_
_entity.id
_entity.type
_entity.pdbx_description
1 polymer ?
#
loop_
_entity_poly.entity_id
_entity_poly.type
_entity_poly.pdbx_seq_one_letter_code
_entity_poly.pdbx_strand_id
1 'polypeptide(L)'
;MFKKVFTKKVVPFATVTTIALGSLIGVTVYDKVEAEQQPQVQTAKQTQNAMHAEAVEQIKKENPDIKNVIFLIGDGMGPSYMTAHRYMTDNPKTPERELTTFDEHFIGVQTTYPEDDKENITDSAAAATAMSGGEKTYNNAIAVDNDKSEIKTVLEQAKENGMSTGLVATSEITHATPASFGAHDHHRDNMNEIANDYYDEMINGEHKIDVLLGGGKKNFIRDDRDLTQEFEKDGYGYVTNKKELVKNKDEQVLGLFADGGLDKAIDRSANTPSAEEMTKSAIKRLNQNENGFFLMVEGSQIDWAGHDNDVVAAMSEMDDFEKAFKAAIDFAKKDKHTLVIATADHSTGGLSLGTNDESGEGIYNWSTAPIKAAKKTPDFMAKQIINGADVEKTLKQNIKLKLKPEEIESVKQAAQTNDETKIDNAIEDIFNKRSYTGWTTSGHTGEEVDVYGYGPGKEMFSGLMDNTEQAENIFYILEQMKQNK
;
A
#
# COMPACT_ATOMS: atom_id res chain seq x y z
N MET A 1 6.34 41.48 42.57
CA MET A 1 6.43 41.10 44.00
C MET A 1 5.93 39.65 44.10
N PHE A 2 6.65 38.80 44.74
CA PHE A 2 6.61 37.36 45.00
C PHE A 2 7.48 36.50 44.07
N LYS A 3 8.76 36.42 44.47
CA LYS A 3 9.67 35.31 44.15
C LYS A 3 9.29 34.11 45.02
N LYS A 4 8.99 32.94 44.44
CA LYS A 4 9.00 31.67 45.17
C LYS A 4 10.31 30.95 44.89
N VAL A 5 11.09 30.79 45.96
CA VAL A 5 12.35 30.02 46.00
C VAL A 5 11.99 28.54 46.09
N PHE A 6 12.45 27.73 45.14
CA PHE A 6 12.44 26.27 45.27
C PHE A 6 13.76 25.79 45.85
N THR A 7 13.73 25.31 47.07
CA THR A 7 14.86 24.64 47.75
C THR A 7 15.03 23.24 47.20
N LYS A 8 16.16 22.95 46.57
CA LYS A 8 16.60 21.60 46.22
C LYS A 8 16.95 20.83 47.49
N LYS A 9 16.27 19.73 47.78
CA LYS A 9 16.74 18.74 48.75
C LYS A 9 17.82 17.88 48.09
N VAL A 10 19.03 18.01 48.59
CA VAL A 10 20.17 17.14 48.27
C VAL A 10 20.04 15.89 49.13
N VAL A 11 19.97 14.73 48.52
CA VAL A 11 20.10 13.43 49.20
C VAL A 11 21.58 13.03 49.13
N PRO A 12 22.23 12.71 50.24
CA PRO A 12 23.65 12.36 50.23
C PRO A 12 23.86 10.96 49.64
N PHE A 13 24.74 10.86 48.66
CA PHE A 13 25.29 9.58 48.19
C PHE A 13 26.21 8.99 49.28
N ALA A 14 25.83 7.86 49.82
CA ALA A 14 26.74 7.05 50.62
C ALA A 14 27.60 6.20 49.68
N THR A 15 28.89 6.53 49.61
CA THR A 15 29.91 5.74 48.96
C THR A 15 30.20 4.52 49.83
N VAL A 16 29.77 3.34 49.42
CA VAL A 16 30.20 2.07 50.01
C VAL A 16 31.20 1.44 49.09
N THR A 17 32.44 1.46 49.46
CA THR A 17 33.52 0.69 48.87
C THR A 17 33.41 -0.73 49.40
N THR A 18 32.99 -1.68 48.55
CA THR A 18 33.07 -3.10 48.86
C THR A 18 33.76 -3.83 47.71
N ILE A 19 34.86 -4.43 48.12
CA ILE A 19 35.81 -5.19 47.34
C ILE A 19 35.16 -6.53 46.93
N ALA A 20 35.29 -6.86 45.65
CA ALA A 20 35.34 -8.20 45.05
C ALA A 20 34.64 -9.35 45.81
N LEU A 21 33.29 -9.43 45.69
CA LEU A 21 32.51 -10.66 45.88
C LEU A 21 31.10 -10.56 45.23
N GLY A 22 30.87 -9.54 44.40
CA GLY A 22 29.55 -9.21 43.87
C GLY A 22 29.17 -9.77 42.52
N SER A 23 30.03 -10.54 41.85
CA SER A 23 29.77 -11.00 40.49
C SER A 23 28.89 -12.27 40.36
N LEU A 24 28.65 -12.99 41.47
CA LEU A 24 27.79 -14.18 41.44
C LEU A 24 26.34 -13.92 41.93
N ILE A 25 26.10 -12.82 42.66
CA ILE A 25 24.75 -12.55 43.17
C ILE A 25 23.94 -11.68 42.20
N GLY A 26 24.61 -10.82 41.39
CA GLY A 26 23.97 -9.99 40.39
C GLY A 26 23.34 -10.78 39.23
N VAL A 27 24.02 -11.84 38.77
CA VAL A 27 23.52 -12.71 37.68
C VAL A 27 22.29 -13.50 38.11
N THR A 28 22.27 -14.01 39.34
CA THR A 28 21.12 -14.80 39.84
C THR A 28 19.87 -13.95 40.15
N VAL A 29 20.02 -12.65 40.42
CA VAL A 29 18.86 -11.75 40.62
C VAL A 29 18.31 -11.25 39.27
N TYR A 30 19.16 -11.02 38.27
CA TYR A 30 18.71 -10.65 36.93
C TYR A 30 17.98 -11.80 36.24
N ASP A 31 18.54 -13.03 36.28
CA ASP A 31 17.88 -14.21 35.75
C ASP A 31 16.55 -14.53 36.47
N LYS A 32 16.43 -14.24 37.76
CA LYS A 32 15.18 -14.43 38.49
C LYS A 32 14.10 -13.38 38.15
N VAL A 33 14.49 -12.14 37.85
CA VAL A 33 13.52 -11.10 37.46
C VAL A 33 13.05 -11.33 36.02
N GLU A 34 13.93 -11.75 35.09
CA GLU A 34 13.50 -12.14 33.74
C GLU A 34 12.62 -13.38 33.74
N ALA A 35 12.96 -14.41 34.55
CA ALA A 35 12.17 -15.63 34.63
C ALA A 35 10.79 -15.46 35.28
N GLU A 36 10.60 -14.48 36.17
CA GLU A 36 9.28 -14.19 36.77
C GLU A 36 8.41 -13.26 35.91
N GLN A 37 8.97 -12.48 34.97
CA GLN A 37 8.18 -11.60 34.06
C GLN A 37 7.76 -12.31 32.76
N GLN A 38 8.52 -13.28 32.25
CA GLN A 38 8.18 -14.00 31.02
C GLN A 38 6.83 -14.76 31.07
N PRO A 39 6.43 -15.45 32.17
CA PRO A 39 5.16 -16.17 32.20
C PRO A 39 3.93 -15.25 32.11
N GLN A 40 4.00 -14.03 32.66
CA GLN A 40 2.87 -13.10 32.66
C GLN A 40 2.67 -12.44 31.27
N VAL A 41 3.74 -12.11 30.56
CA VAL A 41 3.67 -11.56 29.21
C VAL A 41 3.20 -12.62 28.21
N GLN A 42 3.69 -13.85 28.30
CA GLN A 42 3.20 -14.96 27.50
C GLN A 42 1.73 -15.28 27.77
N THR A 43 1.28 -15.24 29.03
CA THR A 43 -0.12 -15.51 29.39
C THR A 43 -1.06 -14.41 28.88
N ALA A 44 -0.65 -13.14 28.93
CA ALA A 44 -1.44 -12.03 28.41
C ALA A 44 -1.57 -12.09 26.87
N LYS A 45 -0.47 -12.34 26.15
CA LYS A 45 -0.47 -12.52 24.69
C LYS A 45 -1.29 -13.74 24.26
N GLN A 46 -1.16 -14.87 24.97
CA GLN A 46 -1.97 -16.08 24.73
C GLN A 46 -3.46 -15.81 24.98
N THR A 47 -3.81 -15.02 26.00
CA THR A 47 -5.22 -14.69 26.31
C THR A 47 -5.80 -13.75 25.24
N GLN A 48 -5.04 -12.79 24.73
CA GLN A 48 -5.48 -11.85 23.71
C GLN A 48 -5.67 -12.57 22.36
N ASN A 49 -4.73 -13.41 21.96
CA ASN A 49 -4.85 -14.25 20.77
C ASN A 49 -6.02 -15.24 20.88
N ALA A 50 -6.26 -15.82 22.07
CA ALA A 50 -7.40 -16.70 22.29
C ALA A 50 -8.75 -15.98 22.18
N MET A 51 -8.86 -14.76 22.69
CA MET A 51 -10.08 -13.93 22.55
C MET A 51 -10.35 -13.52 21.12
N HIS A 52 -9.31 -13.17 20.35
CA HIS A 52 -9.46 -12.87 18.94
C HIS A 52 -9.89 -14.11 18.15
N ALA A 53 -9.21 -15.24 18.33
CA ALA A 53 -9.58 -16.51 17.71
C ALA A 53 -11.01 -16.94 18.06
N GLU A 54 -11.45 -16.74 19.31
CA GLU A 54 -12.81 -17.07 19.75
C GLU A 54 -13.87 -16.17 19.08
N ALA A 55 -13.57 -14.88 18.90
CA ALA A 55 -14.43 -13.95 18.19
C ALA A 55 -14.53 -14.29 16.68
N VAL A 56 -13.40 -14.59 16.03
CA VAL A 56 -13.36 -15.06 14.64
C VAL A 56 -14.17 -16.34 14.47
N GLU A 57 -14.01 -17.32 15.36
CA GLU A 57 -14.77 -18.58 15.34
C GLU A 57 -16.28 -18.37 15.55
N GLN A 58 -16.68 -17.36 16.29
CA GLN A 58 -18.10 -17.04 16.47
C GLN A 58 -18.68 -16.42 15.18
N ILE A 59 -17.96 -15.53 14.53
CA ILE A 59 -18.37 -14.92 13.25
C ILE A 59 -18.44 -15.99 12.14
N LYS A 60 -17.47 -16.90 12.11
CA LYS A 60 -17.49 -18.07 11.22
C LYS A 60 -18.76 -18.90 11.38
N LYS A 61 -19.25 -19.08 12.62
CA LYS A 61 -20.52 -19.82 12.89
C LYS A 61 -21.76 -19.07 12.43
N GLU A 62 -21.73 -17.74 12.34
CA GLU A 62 -22.84 -16.92 11.85
C GLU A 62 -23.02 -17.04 10.33
N ASN A 63 -22.03 -17.60 9.63
CA ASN A 63 -22.00 -17.87 8.19
C ASN A 63 -22.52 -16.67 7.37
N PRO A 64 -21.77 -15.56 7.31
CA PRO A 64 -22.20 -14.35 6.62
C PRO A 64 -22.46 -14.63 5.13
N ASP A 65 -23.55 -14.10 4.59
CA ASP A 65 -23.93 -14.26 3.16
C ASP A 65 -23.03 -13.38 2.28
N ILE A 66 -21.84 -13.90 1.97
CA ILE A 66 -20.83 -13.25 1.12
C ILE A 66 -20.86 -13.91 -0.26
N LYS A 67 -20.88 -13.10 -1.32
CA LYS A 67 -20.76 -13.54 -2.72
C LYS A 67 -19.53 -12.95 -3.41
N ASN A 68 -19.10 -11.77 -3.01
CA ASN A 68 -18.00 -11.08 -3.65
C ASN A 68 -16.98 -10.64 -2.60
N VAL A 69 -15.71 -10.69 -2.97
CA VAL A 69 -14.60 -10.15 -2.17
C VAL A 69 -13.83 -9.14 -2.99
N ILE A 70 -13.68 -7.92 -2.46
CA ILE A 70 -12.82 -6.87 -3.02
C ILE A 70 -11.73 -6.59 -2.00
N PHE A 71 -10.48 -6.86 -2.38
CA PHE A 71 -9.31 -6.66 -1.55
C PHE A 71 -8.44 -5.54 -2.14
N LEU A 72 -8.26 -4.45 -1.37
CA LEU A 72 -7.50 -3.30 -1.84
C LEU A 72 -6.19 -3.18 -1.05
N ILE A 73 -5.10 -2.87 -1.74
CA ILE A 73 -3.77 -2.68 -1.17
C ILE A 73 -3.24 -1.32 -1.59
N GLY A 74 -2.98 -0.44 -0.63
CA GLY A 74 -2.22 0.80 -0.84
C GLY A 74 -0.76 0.49 -0.59
N ASP A 75 0.01 0.28 -1.66
CA ASP A 75 1.43 -0.05 -1.58
C ASP A 75 2.20 1.07 -0.87
N GLY A 76 2.93 0.74 0.18
CA GLY A 76 3.69 1.69 0.99
C GLY A 76 2.85 2.63 1.88
N MET A 77 1.54 2.40 1.99
CA MET A 77 0.58 3.26 2.70
C MET A 77 0.64 3.08 4.21
N GLY A 78 1.73 3.51 4.84
CA GLY A 78 1.86 3.45 6.30
C GLY A 78 0.97 4.45 7.06
N PRO A 79 0.90 4.37 8.41
CA PRO A 79 0.02 5.19 9.25
C PRO A 79 0.21 6.69 9.10
N SER A 80 1.44 7.14 8.80
CA SER A 80 1.74 8.56 8.58
C SER A 80 1.10 9.10 7.30
N TYR A 81 0.99 8.30 6.24
CA TYR A 81 0.29 8.66 5.00
C TYR A 81 -1.19 8.89 5.27
N MET A 82 -1.81 8.04 6.07
CA MET A 82 -3.21 8.19 6.48
C MET A 82 -3.44 9.47 7.25
N THR A 83 -2.54 9.79 8.19
CA THR A 83 -2.62 11.04 8.95
C THR A 83 -2.41 12.26 8.04
N ALA A 84 -1.44 12.23 7.13
CA ALA A 84 -1.20 13.28 6.16
C ALA A 84 -2.41 13.50 5.24
N HIS A 85 -2.97 12.42 4.71
CA HIS A 85 -4.15 12.47 3.84
C HIS A 85 -5.36 13.08 4.57
N ARG A 86 -5.60 12.72 5.83
CA ARG A 86 -6.63 13.31 6.69
C ARG A 86 -6.45 14.82 6.83
N TYR A 87 -5.23 15.33 7.03
CA TYR A 87 -4.96 16.77 7.04
C TYR A 87 -5.15 17.41 5.67
N MET A 88 -4.86 16.70 4.59
CA MET A 88 -5.08 17.20 3.23
C MET A 88 -6.57 17.35 2.89
N THR A 89 -7.43 16.47 3.38
CA THR A 89 -8.87 16.49 3.09
C THR A 89 -9.65 17.42 4.03
N ASP A 90 -9.14 17.62 5.25
CA ASP A 90 -9.80 18.45 6.27
C ASP A 90 -9.99 19.91 5.85
N ASN A 91 -11.14 20.47 6.23
CA ASN A 91 -11.45 21.87 6.02
C ASN A 91 -11.16 22.68 7.30
N PRO A 92 -10.05 23.42 7.38
CA PRO A 92 -9.67 24.13 8.61
C PRO A 92 -10.61 25.27 9.02
N LYS A 93 -11.70 25.52 8.25
CA LYS A 93 -12.71 26.54 8.56
C LYS A 93 -13.92 25.98 9.32
N THR A 94 -14.03 24.66 9.41
CA THR A 94 -15.04 23.97 10.20
C THR A 94 -14.47 23.57 11.56
N PRO A 95 -15.24 23.61 12.64
CA PRO A 95 -14.77 23.19 13.97
C PRO A 95 -14.65 21.64 14.07
N GLU A 96 -15.39 20.90 13.28
CA GLU A 96 -15.38 19.44 13.21
C GLU A 96 -14.34 18.98 12.20
N ARG A 97 -13.59 17.95 12.53
CA ARG A 97 -12.69 17.27 11.58
C ARG A 97 -13.53 16.44 10.60
N GLU A 98 -13.28 16.63 9.31
CA GLU A 98 -13.88 15.82 8.26
C GLU A 98 -13.21 14.45 8.21
N LEU A 99 -14.00 13.38 8.24
CA LEU A 99 -13.49 12.01 8.16
C LEU A 99 -13.26 11.62 6.69
N THR A 100 -12.16 10.89 6.45
CA THR A 100 -11.93 10.23 5.17
C THR A 100 -12.76 8.95 5.07
N THR A 101 -12.90 8.38 3.87
CA THR A 101 -13.51 7.06 3.70
C THR A 101 -12.77 5.98 4.50
N PHE A 102 -11.47 6.12 4.65
CA PHE A 102 -10.65 5.22 5.47
C PHE A 102 -11.01 5.36 6.96
N ASP A 103 -11.11 6.59 7.48
CA ASP A 103 -11.47 6.84 8.89
C ASP A 103 -12.82 6.21 9.26
N GLU A 104 -13.80 6.25 8.35
CA GLU A 104 -15.13 5.69 8.56
C GLU A 104 -15.14 4.15 8.63
N HIS A 105 -14.11 3.50 8.11
CA HIS A 105 -14.07 2.06 7.90
C HIS A 105 -12.86 1.37 8.57
N PHE A 106 -12.12 2.07 9.43
CA PHE A 106 -11.00 1.50 10.18
C PHE A 106 -11.47 0.38 11.12
N ILE A 107 -10.80 -0.78 11.07
CA ILE A 107 -11.15 -1.96 11.89
C ILE A 107 -9.97 -2.58 12.62
N GLY A 108 -8.74 -2.30 12.26
CA GLY A 108 -7.58 -2.90 12.90
C GLY A 108 -6.25 -2.52 12.27
N VAL A 109 -5.23 -3.26 12.62
CA VAL A 109 -3.85 -3.13 12.09
C VAL A 109 -3.26 -4.50 11.84
N GLN A 110 -2.26 -4.60 10.95
CA GLN A 110 -1.54 -5.83 10.69
C GLN A 110 -0.03 -5.67 10.75
N THR A 111 0.67 -6.75 11.14
CA THR A 111 2.13 -6.86 11.04
C THR A 111 2.55 -7.25 9.63
N THR A 112 3.75 -6.82 9.20
CA THR A 112 4.17 -6.91 7.80
C THR A 112 5.46 -7.68 7.55
N TYR A 113 6.17 -8.14 8.60
CA TYR A 113 7.48 -8.77 8.49
C TYR A 113 7.52 -9.97 7.51
N PRO A 114 8.61 -10.16 6.74
CA PRO A 114 8.81 -11.30 5.86
C PRO A 114 9.41 -12.50 6.62
N GLU A 115 9.50 -13.66 5.98
CA GLU A 115 10.34 -14.77 6.41
C GLU A 115 11.63 -14.80 5.59
N ASP A 116 12.53 -13.87 5.91
CA ASP A 116 13.80 -13.70 5.24
C ASP A 116 14.97 -13.78 6.25
N ASP A 117 16.01 -14.57 5.93
CA ASP A 117 17.15 -14.78 6.81
C ASP A 117 18.05 -13.53 7.01
N LYS A 118 17.94 -12.53 6.12
CA LYS A 118 18.80 -11.35 6.08
C LYS A 118 18.07 -10.06 6.41
N GLU A 119 16.79 -9.99 6.14
CA GLU A 119 15.98 -8.79 6.18
C GLU A 119 14.71 -9.01 6.98
N ASN A 120 14.38 -8.12 7.89
CA ASN A 120 13.16 -8.18 8.72
C ASN A 120 12.14 -7.09 8.38
N ILE A 121 12.40 -6.30 7.35
CA ILE A 121 11.47 -5.38 6.72
C ILE A 121 11.09 -5.96 5.36
N THR A 122 9.79 -6.06 5.12
CA THR A 122 9.27 -6.71 3.92
C THR A 122 9.44 -5.84 2.68
N ASP A 123 9.54 -6.50 1.51
CA ASP A 123 9.19 -5.89 0.23
C ASP A 123 7.73 -6.20 -0.13
N SER A 124 7.22 -5.57 -1.20
CA SER A 124 5.84 -5.76 -1.66
C SER A 124 5.56 -7.21 -2.10
N ALA A 125 6.58 -7.93 -2.63
CA ALA A 125 6.42 -9.30 -3.10
C ALA A 125 6.12 -10.27 -1.94
N ALA A 126 6.95 -10.27 -0.91
CA ALA A 126 6.76 -11.11 0.27
C ALA A 126 5.49 -10.72 1.04
N ALA A 127 5.19 -9.42 1.18
CA ALA A 127 3.97 -8.97 1.85
C ALA A 127 2.71 -9.37 1.08
N ALA A 128 2.67 -9.16 -0.24
CA ALA A 128 1.53 -9.56 -1.06
C ALA A 128 1.38 -11.08 -1.15
N THR A 129 2.48 -11.84 -1.16
CA THR A 129 2.45 -13.31 -1.06
C THR A 129 1.81 -13.76 0.25
N ALA A 130 2.15 -13.14 1.37
CA ALA A 130 1.51 -13.43 2.65
C ALA A 130 0.01 -13.13 2.61
N MET A 131 -0.41 -12.02 2.00
CA MET A 131 -1.82 -11.61 1.90
C MET A 131 -2.61 -12.35 0.83
N SER A 132 -1.97 -13.02 -0.11
CA SER A 132 -2.63 -13.82 -1.16
C SER A 132 -2.65 -15.31 -0.87
N GLY A 133 -1.59 -15.84 -0.26
CA GLY A 133 -1.40 -17.27 -0.01
C GLY A 133 -1.50 -17.71 1.46
N GLY A 134 -1.42 -16.77 2.41
CA GLY A 134 -1.46 -17.08 3.84
C GLY A 134 -0.17 -17.64 4.42
N GLU A 135 0.93 -17.52 3.70
CA GLU A 135 2.25 -17.99 4.11
C GLU A 135 3.30 -16.88 4.00
N LYS A 136 4.20 -16.80 4.97
CA LYS A 136 5.36 -15.91 4.90
C LYS A 136 6.40 -16.47 3.94
N THR A 137 7.14 -15.57 3.28
CA THR A 137 8.21 -15.91 2.37
C THR A 137 9.33 -14.88 2.40
N TYR A 138 10.40 -15.13 1.65
CA TYR A 138 11.53 -14.21 1.51
C TYR A 138 11.22 -13.03 0.59
N ASN A 139 11.93 -11.92 0.78
CA ASN A 139 11.79 -10.74 -0.09
C ASN A 139 12.06 -11.09 -1.57
N ASN A 140 11.29 -10.50 -2.48
CA ASN A 140 11.22 -10.73 -3.93
C ASN A 140 10.44 -11.99 -4.38
N ALA A 141 9.95 -12.83 -3.50
CA ALA A 141 9.18 -14.03 -3.87
C ALA A 141 7.76 -13.69 -4.32
N ILE A 142 7.31 -14.24 -5.44
CA ILE A 142 5.97 -14.11 -5.99
C ILE A 142 5.22 -15.42 -5.79
N ALA A 143 4.35 -15.49 -4.79
CA ALA A 143 3.54 -16.64 -4.42
C ALA A 143 4.31 -17.99 -4.43
N VAL A 144 5.53 -17.98 -3.92
CA VAL A 144 6.36 -19.17 -3.66
C VAL A 144 6.91 -19.13 -2.24
N ASP A 145 7.11 -20.30 -1.65
CA ASP A 145 7.70 -20.47 -0.32
C ASP A 145 9.26 -20.38 -0.35
N ASN A 146 9.88 -20.55 0.81
CA ASN A 146 11.32 -20.51 0.95
C ASN A 146 12.06 -21.69 0.22
N ASP A 147 11.33 -22.77 -0.08
CA ASP A 147 11.83 -23.89 -0.90
C ASP A 147 11.50 -23.67 -2.40
N LYS A 148 10.90 -22.53 -2.77
CA LYS A 148 10.45 -22.13 -4.11
C LYS A 148 9.31 -23.00 -4.66
N SER A 149 8.55 -23.62 -3.79
CA SER A 149 7.30 -24.29 -4.16
C SER A 149 6.18 -23.27 -4.28
N GLU A 150 5.28 -23.46 -5.22
CA GLU A 150 4.13 -22.58 -5.44
C GLU A 150 3.20 -22.57 -4.21
N ILE A 151 2.81 -21.38 -3.79
CA ILE A 151 1.82 -21.13 -2.75
C ILE A 151 0.51 -20.81 -3.44
N LYS A 152 -0.51 -21.63 -3.22
CA LYS A 152 -1.84 -21.37 -3.77
C LYS A 152 -2.41 -20.04 -3.30
N THR A 153 -2.96 -19.27 -4.22
CA THR A 153 -3.52 -17.95 -3.91
C THR A 153 -5.04 -17.95 -3.74
N VAL A 154 -5.56 -16.95 -3.03
CA VAL A 154 -7.01 -16.72 -2.89
C VAL A 154 -7.69 -16.44 -4.24
N LEU A 155 -6.99 -15.82 -5.20
CA LEU A 155 -7.50 -15.61 -6.55
C LEU A 155 -7.71 -16.95 -7.28
N GLU A 156 -6.75 -17.85 -7.18
CA GLU A 156 -6.86 -19.20 -7.76
C GLU A 156 -7.99 -20.00 -7.12
N GLN A 157 -8.12 -19.93 -5.77
CA GLN A 157 -9.24 -20.57 -5.09
C GLN A 157 -10.60 -20.01 -5.53
N ALA A 158 -10.69 -18.69 -5.76
CA ALA A 158 -11.91 -18.06 -6.27
C ALA A 158 -12.23 -18.59 -7.69
N LYS A 159 -11.23 -18.65 -8.58
CA LYS A 159 -11.40 -19.20 -9.94
C LYS A 159 -11.77 -20.68 -9.93
N GLU A 160 -11.17 -21.50 -9.05
CA GLU A 160 -11.58 -22.91 -8.86
C GLU A 160 -13.04 -23.07 -8.41
N ASN A 161 -13.54 -22.11 -7.66
CA ASN A 161 -14.95 -22.06 -7.24
C ASN A 161 -15.89 -21.58 -8.37
N GLY A 162 -15.38 -21.30 -9.56
CA GLY A 162 -16.12 -20.78 -10.72
C GLY A 162 -16.52 -19.31 -10.59
N MET A 163 -15.84 -18.55 -9.73
CA MET A 163 -16.00 -17.10 -9.60
C MET A 163 -15.22 -16.38 -10.70
N SER A 164 -15.64 -15.16 -11.04
CA SER A 164 -14.81 -14.27 -11.85
C SER A 164 -13.71 -13.63 -11.02
N THR A 165 -12.57 -13.35 -11.65
CA THR A 165 -11.37 -12.83 -10.96
C THR A 165 -10.79 -11.62 -11.68
N GLY A 166 -10.20 -10.70 -10.93
CA GLY A 166 -9.63 -9.49 -11.51
C GLY A 166 -8.48 -8.90 -10.72
N LEU A 167 -7.57 -8.27 -11.44
CA LEU A 167 -6.46 -7.48 -10.91
C LEU A 167 -6.49 -6.08 -11.50
N VAL A 168 -6.34 -5.07 -10.64
CA VAL A 168 -6.25 -3.65 -11.01
C VAL A 168 -5.05 -3.05 -10.29
N ALA A 169 -4.19 -2.33 -11.00
CA ALA A 169 -3.01 -1.68 -10.42
C ALA A 169 -2.70 -0.34 -11.10
N THR A 170 -2.04 0.56 -10.39
CA THR A 170 -1.51 1.80 -10.98
C THR A 170 -0.03 1.68 -11.38
N SER A 171 0.63 0.57 -11.03
CA SER A 171 1.93 0.11 -11.55
C SER A 171 1.78 -0.65 -12.87
N GLU A 172 2.87 -1.33 -13.30
CA GLU A 172 2.75 -2.46 -14.21
C GLU A 172 1.85 -3.53 -13.58
N ILE A 173 0.92 -4.09 -14.37
CA ILE A 173 0.04 -5.17 -13.86
C ILE A 173 0.81 -6.45 -13.50
N THR A 174 2.05 -6.55 -13.94
CA THR A 174 3.01 -7.60 -13.60
C THR A 174 3.94 -7.24 -12.43
N HIS A 175 3.73 -6.08 -11.78
CA HIS A 175 4.49 -5.69 -10.57
C HIS A 175 4.19 -6.64 -9.41
N ALA A 176 5.04 -6.61 -8.38
CA ALA A 176 5.05 -7.59 -7.30
C ALA A 176 3.68 -7.85 -6.65
N THR A 177 2.92 -6.81 -6.33
CA THR A 177 1.64 -6.93 -5.61
C THR A 177 0.57 -7.64 -6.44
N PRO A 178 0.21 -7.21 -7.67
CA PRO A 178 -0.74 -7.98 -8.48
C PRO A 178 -0.18 -9.35 -8.89
N ALA A 179 1.14 -9.47 -9.13
CA ALA A 179 1.78 -10.73 -9.48
C ALA A 179 1.57 -11.80 -8.40
N SER A 180 1.75 -11.45 -7.14
CA SER A 180 1.59 -12.39 -6.01
C SER A 180 0.17 -12.94 -5.84
N PHE A 181 -0.83 -12.39 -6.51
CA PHE A 181 -2.18 -12.96 -6.57
C PHE A 181 -2.39 -13.85 -7.79
N GLY A 182 -1.69 -13.58 -8.89
CA GLY A 182 -1.99 -14.18 -10.19
C GLY A 182 -0.85 -14.96 -10.85
N ALA A 183 0.34 -15.04 -10.29
CA ALA A 183 1.51 -15.73 -10.85
C ALA A 183 2.35 -16.40 -9.76
N HIS A 184 3.30 -17.23 -10.18
CA HIS A 184 4.28 -17.87 -9.30
C HIS A 184 5.68 -17.70 -9.87
N ASP A 185 6.53 -16.94 -9.18
CA ASP A 185 7.92 -16.76 -9.60
C ASP A 185 8.84 -16.59 -8.39
N HIS A 186 10.06 -17.08 -8.53
CA HIS A 186 11.07 -16.97 -7.48
C HIS A 186 11.66 -15.55 -7.35
N HIS A 187 11.35 -14.64 -8.29
CA HIS A 187 11.84 -13.26 -8.26
C HIS A 187 10.94 -12.29 -9.01
N ARG A 188 10.51 -11.22 -8.34
CA ARG A 188 9.59 -10.20 -8.85
C ARG A 188 10.02 -9.48 -10.14
N ASP A 189 11.33 -9.45 -10.44
CA ASP A 189 11.84 -8.80 -11.65
C ASP A 189 11.62 -9.63 -12.92
N ASN A 190 11.17 -10.88 -12.82
CA ASN A 190 10.85 -11.73 -13.95
C ASN A 190 9.49 -11.37 -14.56
N MET A 191 9.26 -10.07 -14.80
CA MET A 191 7.94 -9.54 -15.20
C MET A 191 7.42 -10.10 -16.53
N ASN A 192 8.30 -10.56 -17.41
CA ASN A 192 7.90 -11.21 -18.67
C ASN A 192 7.33 -12.61 -18.42
N GLU A 193 7.93 -13.36 -17.50
CA GLU A 193 7.47 -14.68 -17.08
C GLU A 193 6.16 -14.56 -16.29
N ILE A 194 6.04 -13.58 -15.41
CA ILE A 194 4.79 -13.25 -14.73
C ILE A 194 3.67 -12.94 -15.76
N ALA A 195 3.97 -12.20 -16.82
CA ALA A 195 3.00 -11.95 -17.90
C ALA A 195 2.65 -13.24 -18.65
N ASN A 196 3.60 -14.18 -18.84
CA ASN A 196 3.34 -15.49 -19.42
C ASN A 196 2.40 -16.31 -18.53
N ASP A 197 2.64 -16.36 -17.21
CA ASP A 197 1.80 -17.10 -16.25
C ASP A 197 0.34 -16.62 -16.29
N TYR A 198 0.12 -15.31 -16.42
CA TYR A 198 -1.24 -14.76 -16.54
C TYR A 198 -2.02 -15.30 -17.74
N TYR A 199 -1.33 -15.66 -18.82
CA TYR A 199 -1.95 -16.25 -20.00
C TYR A 199 -1.89 -17.78 -20.02
N ASP A 200 -0.72 -18.36 -19.72
CA ASP A 200 -0.47 -19.79 -19.94
C ASP A 200 -1.11 -20.68 -18.86
N GLU A 201 -1.27 -20.17 -17.62
CA GLU A 201 -1.86 -20.95 -16.55
C GLU A 201 -3.37 -20.91 -16.57
N MET A 202 -3.95 -22.10 -16.64
CA MET A 202 -5.38 -22.31 -16.77
C MET A 202 -5.96 -23.00 -15.54
N ILE A 203 -7.13 -22.53 -15.07
CA ILE A 203 -7.92 -23.17 -14.01
C ILE A 203 -9.26 -23.59 -14.61
N ASN A 204 -9.63 -24.87 -14.44
CA ASN A 204 -10.84 -25.46 -15.02
C ASN A 204 -10.95 -25.29 -16.55
N GLY A 205 -9.84 -25.10 -17.26
CA GLY A 205 -9.77 -24.88 -18.70
C GLY A 205 -10.06 -23.46 -19.16
N GLU A 206 -10.05 -22.50 -18.25
CA GLU A 206 -10.20 -21.07 -18.49
C GLU A 206 -8.98 -20.31 -17.98
N HIS A 207 -8.68 -19.15 -18.55
CA HIS A 207 -7.68 -18.26 -17.97
C HIS A 207 -8.03 -17.90 -16.52
N LYS A 208 -7.05 -17.87 -15.65
CA LYS A 208 -7.29 -17.64 -14.21
C LYS A 208 -7.72 -16.22 -13.85
N ILE A 209 -7.51 -15.23 -14.73
CA ILE A 209 -7.82 -13.82 -14.49
C ILE A 209 -8.69 -13.26 -15.60
N ASP A 210 -9.92 -12.87 -15.30
CA ASP A 210 -10.88 -12.35 -16.29
C ASP A 210 -10.67 -10.86 -16.61
N VAL A 211 -10.18 -10.09 -15.65
CA VAL A 211 -9.97 -8.64 -15.79
C VAL A 211 -8.57 -8.26 -15.33
N LEU A 212 -7.75 -7.75 -16.23
CA LEU A 212 -6.41 -7.23 -16.01
C LEU A 212 -6.37 -5.75 -16.42
N LEU A 213 -6.22 -4.81 -15.48
CA LEU A 213 -6.18 -3.37 -15.77
C LEU A 213 -4.98 -2.71 -15.05
N GLY A 214 -4.06 -2.14 -15.82
CA GLY A 214 -2.88 -1.47 -15.27
C GLY A 214 -1.95 -0.90 -16.33
N GLY A 215 -0.68 -0.73 -15.96
CA GLY A 215 0.42 -0.47 -16.89
C GLY A 215 1.12 -1.75 -17.32
N GLY A 216 2.37 -1.63 -17.82
CA GLY A 216 3.22 -2.77 -18.13
C GLY A 216 3.08 -3.33 -19.55
N LYS A 217 2.60 -2.54 -20.50
CA LYS A 217 2.44 -2.99 -21.90
C LYS A 217 3.73 -3.59 -22.48
N LYS A 218 4.91 -3.09 -22.07
CA LYS A 218 6.21 -3.62 -22.48
C LYS A 218 6.42 -5.11 -22.15
N ASN A 219 5.77 -5.62 -21.10
CA ASN A 219 5.90 -7.02 -20.67
C ASN A 219 4.97 -7.97 -21.45
N PHE A 220 3.95 -7.44 -22.12
CA PHE A 220 2.99 -8.19 -22.93
C PHE A 220 3.31 -8.11 -24.44
N ILE A 221 3.85 -7.01 -24.93
CA ILE A 221 4.26 -6.84 -26.33
C ILE A 221 5.77 -6.85 -26.40
N ARG A 222 6.32 -8.00 -26.76
CA ARG A 222 7.76 -8.28 -26.78
C ARG A 222 8.18 -8.79 -28.18
N ASP A 223 9.48 -8.82 -28.44
CA ASP A 223 10.02 -9.36 -29.71
C ASP A 223 9.78 -10.85 -29.87
N ASP A 224 9.75 -11.60 -28.74
CA ASP A 224 9.55 -13.06 -28.68
C ASP A 224 8.07 -13.43 -28.64
N ARG A 225 7.20 -12.59 -28.06
CA ARG A 225 5.80 -12.92 -27.81
C ARG A 225 4.91 -11.68 -27.74
N ASP A 226 3.74 -11.72 -28.34
CA ASP A 226 2.69 -10.70 -28.21
C ASP A 226 1.46 -11.29 -27.54
N LEU A 227 1.46 -11.21 -26.19
CA LEU A 227 0.36 -11.73 -25.38
C LEU A 227 -0.96 -10.98 -25.59
N THR A 228 -0.92 -9.71 -26.04
CA THR A 228 -2.17 -8.97 -26.30
C THR A 228 -2.97 -9.60 -27.45
N GLN A 229 -2.28 -10.05 -28.51
CA GLN A 229 -2.93 -10.76 -29.59
C GLN A 229 -3.41 -12.17 -29.19
N GLU A 230 -2.69 -12.81 -28.25
CA GLU A 230 -3.10 -14.12 -27.74
C GLU A 230 -4.37 -14.00 -26.90
N PHE A 231 -4.44 -13.08 -25.98
CA PHE A 231 -5.65 -12.77 -25.20
C PHE A 231 -6.84 -12.38 -26.10
N GLU A 232 -6.63 -11.56 -27.15
CA GLU A 232 -7.71 -11.21 -28.09
C GLU A 232 -8.24 -12.44 -28.86
N LYS A 233 -7.37 -13.37 -29.23
CA LYS A 233 -7.81 -14.65 -29.89
C LYS A 233 -8.68 -15.50 -28.98
N ASP A 234 -8.45 -15.44 -27.67
CA ASP A 234 -9.20 -16.17 -26.65
C ASP A 234 -10.42 -15.39 -26.14
N GLY A 235 -10.72 -14.25 -26.78
CA GLY A 235 -11.97 -13.51 -26.57
C GLY A 235 -11.88 -12.32 -25.60
N TYR A 236 -10.69 -11.98 -25.13
CA TYR A 236 -10.51 -10.76 -24.32
C TYR A 236 -10.63 -9.51 -25.17
N GLY A 237 -11.29 -8.49 -24.65
CA GLY A 237 -11.16 -7.14 -25.18
C GLY A 237 -9.80 -6.55 -24.81
N TYR A 238 -9.03 -6.08 -25.79
CA TYR A 238 -7.80 -5.32 -25.50
C TYR A 238 -8.06 -3.82 -25.58
N VAL A 239 -7.66 -3.08 -24.55
CA VAL A 239 -7.87 -1.62 -24.45
C VAL A 239 -6.63 -0.92 -23.92
N THR A 240 -6.33 0.26 -24.49
CA THR A 240 -5.10 1.02 -24.19
C THR A 240 -5.34 2.41 -23.61
N ASN A 241 -6.59 2.81 -23.49
CA ASN A 241 -6.95 4.12 -22.95
C ASN A 241 -8.36 4.12 -22.35
N LYS A 242 -8.65 5.15 -21.55
CA LYS A 242 -9.94 5.36 -20.87
C LYS A 242 -11.15 5.30 -21.80
N LYS A 243 -11.06 5.88 -22.99
CA LYS A 243 -12.19 5.93 -23.93
C LYS A 243 -12.52 4.54 -24.46
N GLU A 244 -11.50 3.73 -24.72
CA GLU A 244 -11.67 2.32 -25.12
C GLU A 244 -12.23 1.51 -23.97
N LEU A 245 -11.67 1.64 -22.75
CA LEU A 245 -12.18 0.94 -21.56
C LEU A 245 -13.67 1.19 -21.31
N VAL A 246 -14.13 2.44 -21.45
CA VAL A 246 -15.56 2.80 -21.28
C VAL A 246 -16.44 2.23 -22.39
N LYS A 247 -15.93 2.15 -23.63
CA LYS A 247 -16.68 1.65 -24.79
C LYS A 247 -16.72 0.13 -24.86
N ASN A 248 -15.64 -0.53 -24.46
CA ASN A 248 -15.54 -1.98 -24.47
C ASN A 248 -16.60 -2.59 -23.54
N LYS A 249 -17.25 -3.68 -23.98
CA LYS A 249 -18.32 -4.36 -23.23
C LYS A 249 -18.03 -5.84 -22.99
N ASP A 250 -16.85 -6.30 -23.41
CA ASP A 250 -16.46 -7.68 -23.23
C ASP A 250 -16.37 -7.99 -21.71
N GLU A 251 -16.76 -9.16 -21.33
CA GLU A 251 -16.71 -9.60 -19.92
C GLU A 251 -15.27 -9.73 -19.45
N GLN A 252 -14.41 -10.30 -20.31
CA GLN A 252 -12.98 -10.41 -20.08
C GLN A 252 -12.24 -9.26 -20.77
N VAL A 253 -11.26 -8.66 -20.10
CA VAL A 253 -10.54 -7.50 -20.63
C VAL A 253 -9.10 -7.44 -20.15
N LEU A 254 -8.20 -7.17 -21.09
CA LEU A 254 -6.81 -6.75 -20.84
C LEU A 254 -6.69 -5.25 -21.15
N GLY A 255 -6.44 -4.44 -20.14
CA GLY A 255 -6.25 -2.99 -20.28
C GLY A 255 -4.85 -2.59 -19.87
N LEU A 256 -4.03 -2.17 -20.84
CA LEU A 256 -2.64 -1.75 -20.63
C LEU A 256 -2.48 -0.27 -21.03
N PHE A 257 -2.45 0.62 -20.02
CA PHE A 257 -2.59 2.06 -20.22
C PHE A 257 -1.27 2.82 -20.28
N ALA A 258 -0.14 2.15 -20.03
CA ALA A 258 1.22 2.67 -20.13
C ALA A 258 2.21 1.55 -20.42
N ASP A 259 3.42 1.90 -20.92
CA ASP A 259 4.48 0.92 -21.13
C ASP A 259 5.08 0.40 -19.81
N GLY A 260 5.27 1.28 -18.82
CA GLY A 260 5.60 1.01 -17.42
C GLY A 260 4.37 1.21 -16.54
N GLY A 261 4.57 1.74 -15.32
CA GLY A 261 3.47 2.20 -14.47
C GLY A 261 2.72 3.40 -15.07
N LEU A 262 1.54 3.69 -14.56
CA LEU A 262 0.78 4.87 -14.97
C LEU A 262 1.49 6.15 -14.51
N ASP A 263 1.20 7.27 -15.15
CA ASP A 263 1.62 8.58 -14.61
C ASP A 263 1.03 8.79 -13.21
N LYS A 264 1.76 9.52 -12.33
CA LYS A 264 1.24 9.93 -11.01
C LYS A 264 -0.13 10.61 -11.16
N ALA A 265 -1.03 10.39 -10.21
CA ALA A 265 -2.43 10.82 -10.31
C ALA A 265 -2.60 12.30 -10.70
N ILE A 266 -1.81 13.19 -10.08
CA ILE A 266 -1.83 14.64 -10.40
C ILE A 266 -1.32 14.96 -11.81
N ASP A 267 -0.50 14.09 -12.39
CA ASP A 267 0.12 14.27 -13.72
C ASP A 267 -0.64 13.55 -14.81
N ARG A 268 -1.46 12.59 -14.44
CA ARG A 268 -2.18 11.69 -15.34
C ARG A 268 -3.00 12.45 -16.37
N SER A 269 -2.93 11.98 -17.60
CA SER A 269 -3.71 12.57 -18.70
C SER A 269 -5.20 12.21 -18.55
N ALA A 270 -6.08 13.05 -19.08
CA ALA A 270 -7.51 12.76 -19.11
C ALA A 270 -7.88 11.48 -19.91
N ASN A 271 -6.95 10.96 -20.71
CA ASN A 271 -7.14 9.75 -21.53
C ASN A 271 -6.67 8.47 -20.83
N THR A 272 -5.95 8.60 -19.74
CA THR A 272 -5.55 7.48 -18.87
C THR A 272 -6.61 7.30 -17.78
N PRO A 273 -7.13 6.09 -17.52
CA PRO A 273 -8.12 5.89 -16.46
C PRO A 273 -7.50 6.09 -15.07
N SER A 274 -8.30 6.56 -14.11
CA SER A 274 -7.94 6.61 -12.70
C SER A 274 -8.10 5.23 -12.03
N ALA A 275 -7.54 5.06 -10.83
CA ALA A 275 -7.76 3.86 -10.03
C ALA A 275 -9.26 3.62 -9.79
N GLU A 276 -10.03 4.68 -9.47
CA GLU A 276 -11.49 4.62 -9.34
C GLU A 276 -12.17 4.09 -10.59
N GLU A 277 -11.79 4.58 -11.77
CA GLU A 277 -12.42 4.21 -13.05
C GLU A 277 -12.10 2.77 -13.45
N MET A 278 -10.87 2.32 -13.21
CA MET A 278 -10.47 0.93 -13.41
C MET A 278 -11.23 0.01 -12.45
N THR A 279 -11.31 0.35 -11.16
CA THR A 279 -12.07 -0.40 -10.14
C THR A 279 -13.55 -0.54 -10.52
N LYS A 280 -14.21 0.57 -10.90
CA LYS A 280 -15.61 0.53 -11.35
C LYS A 280 -15.81 -0.33 -12.59
N SER A 281 -14.86 -0.28 -13.53
CA SER A 281 -14.91 -1.09 -14.76
C SER A 281 -14.76 -2.58 -14.45
N ALA A 282 -13.81 -2.93 -13.55
CA ALA A 282 -13.60 -4.31 -13.10
C ALA A 282 -14.84 -4.86 -12.39
N ILE A 283 -15.32 -4.17 -11.36
CA ILE A 283 -16.54 -4.57 -10.62
C ILE A 283 -17.71 -4.79 -11.57
N LYS A 284 -17.95 -3.89 -12.52
CA LYS A 284 -19.06 -3.99 -13.46
C LYS A 284 -18.99 -5.26 -14.34
N ARG A 285 -17.80 -5.70 -14.73
CA ARG A 285 -17.60 -6.91 -15.54
C ARG A 285 -17.74 -8.16 -14.69
N LEU A 286 -16.98 -8.21 -13.61
CA LEU A 286 -16.91 -9.38 -12.72
C LEU A 286 -18.25 -9.71 -12.06
N ASN A 287 -19.05 -8.70 -11.73
CA ASN A 287 -20.38 -8.87 -11.11
C ASN A 287 -21.45 -9.44 -12.06
N GLN A 288 -21.09 -9.81 -13.31
CA GLN A 288 -21.99 -10.53 -14.21
C GLN A 288 -22.03 -12.03 -13.91
N ASN A 289 -21.02 -12.55 -13.21
CA ASN A 289 -20.96 -13.94 -12.77
C ASN A 289 -21.89 -14.17 -11.56
N GLU A 290 -22.86 -15.08 -11.71
CA GLU A 290 -23.79 -15.44 -10.63
C GLU A 290 -23.11 -16.11 -9.44
N ASN A 291 -21.93 -16.69 -9.65
CA ASN A 291 -21.09 -17.28 -8.59
C ASN A 291 -20.33 -16.24 -7.78
N GLY A 292 -20.40 -14.96 -8.18
CA GLY A 292 -19.67 -13.86 -7.56
C GLY A 292 -18.26 -13.69 -8.11
N PHE A 293 -17.45 -12.84 -7.44
CA PHE A 293 -16.10 -12.51 -7.90
C PHE A 293 -15.12 -12.24 -6.76
N PHE A 294 -13.83 -12.39 -7.11
CA PHE A 294 -12.70 -11.87 -6.34
C PHE A 294 -12.02 -10.77 -7.15
N LEU A 295 -11.76 -9.63 -6.54
CA LEU A 295 -11.06 -8.49 -7.16
C LEU A 295 -9.98 -7.97 -6.21
N MET A 296 -8.73 -7.95 -6.68
CA MET A 296 -7.66 -7.19 -6.04
C MET A 296 -7.47 -5.85 -6.74
N VAL A 297 -7.30 -4.77 -5.97
CA VAL A 297 -7.06 -3.41 -6.45
C VAL A 297 -5.86 -2.82 -5.72
N GLU A 298 -4.90 -2.32 -6.46
CA GLU A 298 -3.70 -1.72 -5.90
C GLU A 298 -3.58 -0.23 -6.23
N GLY A 299 -3.31 0.56 -5.18
CA GLY A 299 -2.80 1.92 -5.28
C GLY A 299 -1.28 1.90 -5.19
N SER A 300 -0.63 1.49 -6.27
CA SER A 300 0.79 1.13 -6.31
C SER A 300 1.75 2.31 -6.11
N GLN A 301 1.34 3.49 -6.50
CA GLN A 301 2.27 4.61 -6.63
C GLN A 301 2.41 5.46 -5.37
N ILE A 302 1.73 5.10 -4.29
CA ILE A 302 1.96 5.69 -2.96
C ILE A 302 3.37 5.29 -2.51
N ASP A 303 3.75 4.03 -2.71
CA ASP A 303 5.08 3.49 -2.45
C ASP A 303 6.16 4.22 -3.26
N TRP A 304 5.98 4.34 -4.56
CA TRP A 304 6.96 5.02 -5.42
C TRP A 304 7.17 6.49 -5.02
N ALA A 305 6.10 7.18 -4.60
CA ALA A 305 6.22 8.51 -4.03
C ALA A 305 6.97 8.52 -2.69
N GLY A 306 6.83 7.47 -1.89
CA GLY A 306 7.59 7.27 -0.66
C GLY A 306 9.08 7.05 -0.91
N HIS A 307 9.43 6.23 -1.90
CA HIS A 307 10.81 6.00 -2.34
C HIS A 307 11.50 7.27 -2.82
N ASP A 308 10.75 8.12 -3.55
CA ASP A 308 11.23 9.42 -4.04
C ASP A 308 11.23 10.49 -2.93
N ASN A 309 10.61 10.25 -1.78
CA ASN A 309 10.36 11.25 -0.74
C ASN A 309 9.53 12.46 -1.25
N ASP A 310 8.64 12.22 -2.20
CA ASP A 310 7.76 13.21 -2.81
C ASP A 310 6.39 13.27 -2.11
N VAL A 311 6.22 14.25 -1.22
CA VAL A 311 4.96 14.46 -0.50
C VAL A 311 3.81 14.91 -1.43
N VAL A 312 4.10 15.52 -2.58
CA VAL A 312 3.07 15.95 -3.56
C VAL A 312 2.50 14.74 -4.27
N ALA A 313 3.36 13.87 -4.81
CA ALA A 313 2.95 12.63 -5.42
C ALA A 313 2.21 11.74 -4.41
N ALA A 314 2.79 11.52 -3.22
CA ALA A 314 2.20 10.70 -2.16
C ALA A 314 0.76 11.12 -1.83
N MET A 315 0.50 12.39 -1.63
CA MET A 315 -0.86 12.86 -1.32
C MET A 315 -1.81 12.80 -2.53
N SER A 316 -1.31 12.92 -3.75
CA SER A 316 -2.14 12.74 -4.95
C SER A 316 -2.54 11.30 -5.18
N GLU A 317 -1.65 10.35 -4.90
CA GLU A 317 -1.90 8.91 -4.99
C GLU A 317 -2.85 8.44 -3.89
N MET A 318 -2.69 8.94 -2.66
CA MET A 318 -3.63 8.69 -1.56
C MET A 318 -5.07 9.11 -1.92
N ASP A 319 -5.26 10.26 -2.58
CA ASP A 319 -6.56 10.75 -3.04
C ASP A 319 -7.15 9.86 -4.15
N ASP A 320 -6.32 9.37 -5.10
CA ASP A 320 -6.76 8.44 -6.16
C ASP A 320 -7.16 7.07 -5.59
N PHE A 321 -6.39 6.55 -4.64
CA PHE A 321 -6.65 5.28 -3.98
C PHE A 321 -7.90 5.34 -3.07
N GLU A 322 -8.08 6.43 -2.31
CA GLU A 322 -9.33 6.63 -1.54
C GLU A 322 -10.57 6.58 -2.42
N LYS A 323 -10.52 7.18 -3.62
CA LYS A 323 -11.64 7.14 -4.58
C LYS A 323 -11.92 5.72 -5.08
N ALA A 324 -10.88 4.91 -5.29
CA ALA A 324 -11.04 3.49 -5.64
C ALA A 324 -11.68 2.72 -4.48
N PHE A 325 -11.19 2.91 -3.25
CA PHE A 325 -11.79 2.31 -2.05
C PHE A 325 -13.24 2.72 -1.86
N LYS A 326 -13.54 4.02 -2.00
CA LYS A 326 -14.92 4.53 -1.94
C LYS A 326 -15.81 3.91 -3.02
N ALA A 327 -15.30 3.68 -4.23
CA ALA A 327 -16.07 3.03 -5.29
C ALA A 327 -16.43 1.58 -4.94
N ALA A 328 -15.52 0.83 -4.32
CA ALA A 328 -15.77 -0.51 -3.78
C ALA A 328 -16.82 -0.49 -2.67
N ILE A 329 -16.69 0.44 -1.71
CA ILE A 329 -17.68 0.63 -0.63
C ILE A 329 -19.06 1.00 -1.17
N ASP A 330 -19.14 1.92 -2.13
CA ASP A 330 -20.40 2.36 -2.73
C ASP A 330 -21.11 1.22 -3.50
N PHE A 331 -20.34 0.30 -4.09
CA PHE A 331 -20.86 -0.93 -4.66
C PHE A 331 -21.39 -1.87 -3.57
N ALA A 332 -20.57 -2.17 -2.56
CA ALA A 332 -20.93 -3.08 -1.47
C ALA A 332 -22.17 -2.62 -0.69
N LYS A 333 -22.33 -1.30 -0.47
CA LYS A 333 -23.55 -0.71 0.15
C LYS A 333 -24.82 -1.02 -0.62
N LYS A 334 -24.75 -1.18 -1.95
CA LYS A 334 -25.90 -1.50 -2.82
C LYS A 334 -26.11 -3.00 -2.93
N ASP A 335 -25.03 -3.73 -3.11
CA ASP A 335 -25.02 -5.18 -3.33
C ASP A 335 -25.37 -5.95 -2.05
N LYS A 336 -24.82 -5.57 -0.91
CA LYS A 336 -25.01 -6.13 0.45
C LYS A 336 -24.40 -7.53 0.68
N HIS A 337 -23.87 -8.17 -0.34
CA HIS A 337 -23.21 -9.49 -0.31
C HIS A 337 -21.73 -9.38 -0.63
N THR A 338 -21.19 -8.17 -0.65
CA THR A 338 -19.78 -7.88 -0.96
C THR A 338 -19.03 -7.53 0.32
N LEU A 339 -17.97 -8.28 0.59
CA LEU A 339 -16.94 -7.93 1.55
C LEU A 339 -15.90 -7.05 0.88
N VAL A 340 -15.57 -5.93 1.49
CA VAL A 340 -14.50 -5.02 1.05
C VAL A 340 -13.50 -4.89 2.19
N ILE A 341 -12.24 -5.21 1.93
CA ILE A 341 -11.11 -5.01 2.84
C ILE A 341 -10.08 -4.13 2.13
N ALA A 342 -9.52 -3.17 2.85
CA ALA A 342 -8.37 -2.40 2.37
C ALA A 342 -7.28 -2.38 3.44
N THR A 343 -6.03 -2.40 3.01
CA THR A 343 -4.84 -2.36 3.88
C THR A 343 -3.64 -1.80 3.11
N ALA A 344 -2.46 -1.83 3.70
CA ALA A 344 -1.18 -1.66 3.03
C ALA A 344 -0.33 -2.93 3.18
N ASP A 345 0.70 -3.05 2.38
CA ASP A 345 1.67 -4.13 2.44
C ASP A 345 2.84 -3.79 3.38
N HIS A 346 3.26 -2.55 3.43
CA HIS A 346 4.27 -1.95 4.32
C HIS A 346 4.11 -0.42 4.35
N SER A 347 5.01 0.28 5.00
CA SER A 347 5.21 1.72 4.89
C SER A 347 6.50 2.03 4.15
N THR A 348 6.58 3.18 3.46
CA THR A 348 7.74 3.58 2.66
C THR A 348 8.21 4.98 3.00
N GLY A 349 9.53 5.22 2.93
CA GLY A 349 10.14 6.53 3.14
C GLY A 349 10.26 6.96 4.60
N GLY A 350 9.54 6.30 5.52
CA GLY A 350 9.46 6.72 6.91
C GLY A 350 8.95 8.15 7.05
N LEU A 351 7.83 8.45 6.35
CA LEU A 351 7.16 9.75 6.35
C LEU A 351 6.86 10.23 7.77
N SER A 352 7.26 11.46 8.09
CA SER A 352 6.88 12.12 9.36
C SER A 352 6.19 13.46 9.11
N LEU A 353 5.15 13.75 9.91
CA LEU A 353 4.46 15.02 9.93
C LEU A 353 5.07 15.90 11.00
N GLY A 354 6.03 16.72 10.59
CA GLY A 354 6.92 17.52 11.45
C GLY A 354 8.37 17.15 11.20
N THR A 355 9.23 18.13 11.35
CA THR A 355 10.68 18.01 11.16
C THR A 355 11.40 18.97 12.11
N ASN A 356 12.71 18.96 12.10
CA ASN A 356 13.51 19.95 12.80
C ASN A 356 13.77 21.17 11.91
N ASP A 357 13.96 22.33 12.54
CA ASP A 357 14.49 23.51 11.87
C ASP A 357 16.02 23.41 11.64
N GLU A 358 16.61 24.44 11.03
CA GLU A 358 18.05 24.48 10.75
C GLU A 358 18.93 24.46 12.01
N SER A 359 18.37 24.79 13.19
CA SER A 359 19.06 24.71 14.48
C SER A 359 18.98 23.32 15.14
N GLY A 360 18.17 22.40 14.57
CA GLY A 360 17.87 21.09 15.12
C GLY A 360 16.72 21.10 16.15
N GLU A 361 15.99 22.22 16.30
CA GLU A 361 14.83 22.30 17.17
C GLU A 361 13.57 21.80 16.44
N GLY A 362 12.75 20.98 17.13
CA GLY A 362 11.55 20.36 16.56
C GLY A 362 10.47 21.39 16.20
N ILE A 363 9.94 21.28 14.99
CA ILE A 363 8.81 22.08 14.50
C ILE A 363 7.50 21.30 14.75
N TYR A 364 6.63 21.86 15.60
CA TYR A 364 5.32 21.30 15.94
C TYR A 364 4.25 21.75 14.96
N ASN A 365 4.46 21.49 13.67
CA ASN A 365 3.55 21.87 12.61
C ASN A 365 3.75 20.99 11.38
N TRP A 366 2.64 20.76 10.65
CA TRP A 366 2.66 20.21 9.30
C TRP A 366 1.66 21.00 8.45
N SER A 367 2.11 21.55 7.31
CA SER A 367 1.34 22.49 6.50
C SER A 367 0.92 21.88 5.18
N THR A 368 -0.37 21.78 4.94
CA THR A 368 -0.94 21.29 3.67
C THR A 368 -0.90 22.32 2.54
N ALA A 369 -0.76 23.62 2.87
CA ALA A 369 -0.86 24.69 1.89
C ALA A 369 0.22 24.62 0.77
N PRO A 370 1.49 24.31 1.06
CA PRO A 370 2.51 24.12 0.02
C PRO A 370 2.14 22.97 -0.93
N ILE A 371 1.71 21.82 -0.38
CA ILE A 371 1.35 20.62 -1.13
C ILE A 371 0.15 20.91 -2.03
N LYS A 372 -0.91 21.53 -1.50
CA LYS A 372 -2.10 21.97 -2.28
C LYS A 372 -1.79 23.02 -3.34
N ALA A 373 -0.64 23.66 -3.30
CA ALA A 373 -0.22 24.64 -4.30
C ALA A 373 0.42 23.98 -5.53
N ALA A 374 0.81 22.73 -5.47
CA ALA A 374 1.33 21.97 -6.60
C ALA A 374 0.21 21.72 -7.63
N LYS A 375 0.55 21.78 -8.92
CA LYS A 375 -0.32 21.37 -10.05
C LYS A 375 0.24 20.15 -10.74
N LYS A 376 1.50 19.86 -10.54
CA LYS A 376 2.27 18.74 -11.08
C LYS A 376 3.28 18.29 -10.05
N THR A 377 3.77 17.06 -10.17
CA THR A 377 4.83 16.54 -9.31
C THR A 377 6.18 17.22 -9.57
N PRO A 378 7.12 17.14 -8.61
CA PRO A 378 8.52 17.44 -8.82
C PRO A 378 9.12 16.71 -10.03
N ASP A 379 8.90 15.40 -10.14
CA ASP A 379 9.34 14.53 -11.25
C ASP A 379 8.87 15.06 -12.62
N PHE A 380 7.59 15.41 -12.75
CA PHE A 380 7.06 16.01 -13.98
C PHE A 380 7.79 17.31 -14.34
N MET A 381 8.07 18.16 -13.35
CA MET A 381 8.79 19.42 -13.57
C MET A 381 10.26 19.16 -13.91
N ALA A 382 10.92 18.21 -13.26
CA ALA A 382 12.29 17.80 -13.53
C ALA A 382 12.44 17.28 -14.96
N LYS A 383 11.54 16.42 -15.42
CA LYS A 383 11.48 15.94 -16.81
C LYS A 383 11.35 17.07 -17.84
N GLN A 384 10.57 18.10 -17.56
CA GLN A 384 10.49 19.25 -18.43
C GLN A 384 11.82 20.03 -18.48
N ILE A 385 12.44 20.24 -17.33
CA ILE A 385 13.69 21.01 -17.19
C ILE A 385 14.85 20.29 -17.88
N ILE A 386 15.02 18.97 -17.65
CA ILE A 386 16.08 18.19 -18.28
C ILE A 386 15.93 18.16 -19.81
N ASN A 387 14.69 18.25 -20.31
CA ASN A 387 14.40 18.39 -21.74
C ASN A 387 14.48 19.82 -22.27
N GLY A 388 15.07 20.74 -21.51
CA GLY A 388 15.44 22.10 -21.95
C GLY A 388 14.42 23.20 -21.66
N ALA A 389 13.40 22.93 -20.82
CA ALA A 389 12.49 23.97 -20.36
C ALA A 389 13.21 24.94 -19.39
N ASP A 390 12.83 26.21 -19.40
CA ASP A 390 13.34 27.22 -18.47
C ASP A 390 12.89 26.89 -17.02
N VAL A 391 13.84 26.81 -16.11
CA VAL A 391 13.61 26.40 -14.71
C VAL A 391 12.58 27.30 -14.04
N GLU A 392 12.80 28.62 -14.04
CA GLU A 392 11.94 29.56 -13.31
C GLU A 392 10.52 29.59 -13.86
N LYS A 393 10.40 29.53 -15.20
CA LYS A 393 9.10 29.46 -15.87
C LYS A 393 8.35 28.15 -15.52
N THR A 394 9.04 27.00 -15.57
CA THR A 394 8.46 25.70 -15.23
C THR A 394 7.95 25.66 -13.81
N LEU A 395 8.76 26.10 -12.85
CA LEU A 395 8.34 26.18 -11.45
C LEU A 395 7.12 27.09 -11.25
N LYS A 396 7.15 28.32 -11.81
CA LYS A 396 6.02 29.27 -11.67
C LYS A 396 4.73 28.81 -12.34
N GLN A 397 4.80 28.01 -13.39
CA GLN A 397 3.63 27.45 -14.06
C GLN A 397 2.96 26.33 -13.24
N ASN A 398 3.77 25.54 -12.54
CA ASN A 398 3.33 24.33 -11.87
C ASN A 398 3.19 24.46 -10.35
N ILE A 399 3.72 25.52 -9.73
CA ILE A 399 3.64 25.77 -8.30
C ILE A 399 2.94 27.11 -8.04
N LYS A 400 1.77 27.07 -7.39
CA LYS A 400 0.98 28.27 -7.02
C LYS A 400 1.45 28.92 -5.72
N LEU A 401 2.76 28.95 -5.49
CA LEU A 401 3.38 29.64 -4.36
C LEU A 401 4.26 30.78 -4.86
N LYS A 402 4.45 31.80 -4.03
CA LYS A 402 5.53 32.76 -4.22
C LYS A 402 6.85 32.07 -3.81
N LEU A 403 7.58 31.57 -4.80
CA LEU A 403 8.89 30.96 -4.58
C LEU A 403 9.89 32.01 -4.11
N LYS A 404 10.80 31.60 -3.23
CA LYS A 404 11.91 32.41 -2.79
C LYS A 404 13.05 32.36 -3.83
N PRO A 405 13.88 33.42 -3.94
CA PRO A 405 14.99 33.40 -4.88
C PRO A 405 15.95 32.21 -4.67
N GLU A 406 16.23 31.87 -3.42
CA GLU A 406 17.09 30.73 -3.06
C GLU A 406 16.54 29.37 -3.50
N GLU A 407 15.22 29.17 -3.49
CA GLU A 407 14.58 27.95 -3.97
C GLU A 407 14.71 27.80 -5.49
N ILE A 408 14.49 28.88 -6.24
CA ILE A 408 14.67 28.89 -7.68
C ILE A 408 16.15 28.66 -8.05
N GLU A 409 17.07 29.28 -7.29
CA GLU A 409 18.51 29.14 -7.51
C GLU A 409 19.00 27.72 -7.24
N SER A 410 18.47 27.05 -6.18
CA SER A 410 18.77 25.64 -5.88
C SER A 410 18.41 24.73 -7.07
N VAL A 411 17.22 24.88 -7.66
CA VAL A 411 16.81 24.09 -8.81
C VAL A 411 17.64 24.43 -10.06
N LYS A 412 18.02 25.73 -10.27
CA LYS A 412 18.93 26.11 -11.35
C LYS A 412 20.30 25.47 -11.23
N GLN A 413 20.84 25.38 -10.03
CA GLN A 413 22.12 24.71 -9.76
C GLN A 413 22.02 23.19 -10.00
N ALA A 414 20.94 22.56 -9.58
CA ALA A 414 20.66 21.16 -9.88
C ALA A 414 20.58 20.95 -11.41
N ALA A 415 19.91 21.81 -12.14
CA ALA A 415 19.78 21.72 -13.60
C ALA A 415 21.13 21.80 -14.32
N GLN A 416 22.12 22.51 -13.78
CA GLN A 416 23.48 22.57 -14.37
C GLN A 416 24.22 21.22 -14.35
N THR A 417 23.80 20.29 -13.48
CA THR A 417 24.38 18.94 -13.39
C THR A 417 23.94 18.04 -14.55
N ASN A 418 22.89 18.41 -15.26
CA ASN A 418 22.22 17.58 -16.28
C ASN A 418 21.81 16.19 -15.75
N ASP A 419 21.34 16.15 -14.51
CA ASP A 419 20.91 14.96 -13.77
C ASP A 419 19.46 15.18 -13.33
N GLU A 420 18.52 14.40 -13.87
CA GLU A 420 17.09 14.52 -13.63
C GLU A 420 16.75 14.33 -12.16
N THR A 421 17.34 13.32 -11.52
CA THR A 421 17.12 13.01 -10.09
C THR A 421 17.53 14.18 -9.18
N LYS A 422 18.64 14.88 -9.49
CA LYS A 422 19.04 16.06 -8.71
C LYS A 422 18.09 17.23 -8.88
N ILE A 423 17.51 17.38 -10.08
CA ILE A 423 16.52 18.44 -10.32
C ILE A 423 15.25 18.14 -9.55
N ASP A 424 14.81 16.89 -9.59
CA ASP A 424 13.65 16.38 -8.87
C ASP A 424 13.79 16.60 -7.37
N ASN A 425 14.83 16.07 -6.75
CA ASN A 425 15.12 16.25 -5.33
C ASN A 425 15.18 17.72 -4.90
N ALA A 426 15.71 18.60 -5.76
CA ALA A 426 15.74 20.04 -5.46
C ALA A 426 14.35 20.69 -5.47
N ILE A 427 13.41 20.15 -6.23
CA ILE A 427 12.01 20.61 -6.27
C ILE A 427 11.22 20.00 -5.09
N GLU A 428 11.42 18.72 -4.79
CA GLU A 428 10.83 18.04 -3.61
C GLU A 428 11.21 18.76 -2.31
N ASP A 429 12.47 19.16 -2.18
CA ASP A 429 12.98 19.93 -1.06
C ASP A 429 12.20 21.24 -0.81
N ILE A 430 11.67 21.88 -1.85
CA ILE A 430 10.81 23.06 -1.70
C ILE A 430 9.52 22.70 -0.96
N PHE A 431 8.89 21.60 -1.37
CA PHE A 431 7.63 21.15 -0.77
C PHE A 431 7.86 20.59 0.64
N ASN A 432 8.84 19.72 0.83
CA ASN A 432 9.16 19.08 2.09
C ASN A 432 9.52 20.13 3.16
N LYS A 433 10.40 21.09 2.86
CA LYS A 433 10.78 22.17 3.78
C LYS A 433 9.61 23.08 4.12
N ARG A 434 8.78 23.43 3.15
CA ARG A 434 7.65 24.35 3.37
C ARG A 434 6.46 23.70 4.06
N SER A 435 6.27 22.40 3.88
CA SER A 435 5.23 21.64 4.58
C SER A 435 5.66 21.11 5.93
N TYR A 436 6.94 21.18 6.24
CA TYR A 436 7.55 20.53 7.41
C TYR A 436 7.40 19.00 7.37
N THR A 437 7.54 18.45 6.18
CA THR A 437 7.56 17.01 5.96
C THR A 437 8.95 16.45 6.19
N GLY A 438 9.05 15.38 6.96
CA GLY A 438 10.28 14.65 7.18
C GLY A 438 10.24 13.25 6.58
N TRP A 439 11.41 12.76 6.19
CA TRP A 439 11.62 11.42 5.67
C TRP A 439 12.86 10.82 6.34
N THR A 440 12.81 9.54 6.68
CA THR A 440 13.94 8.87 7.36
C THR A 440 14.77 8.01 6.41
N THR A 441 14.21 7.57 5.31
CA THR A 441 14.82 6.69 4.33
C THR A 441 14.20 6.89 2.95
N SER A 442 14.79 6.29 1.93
CA SER A 442 14.16 6.05 0.63
C SER A 442 13.71 4.59 0.46
N GLY A 443 13.73 3.79 1.51
CA GLY A 443 13.30 2.39 1.53
C GLY A 443 12.05 2.19 2.38
N HIS A 444 11.70 0.92 2.62
CA HIS A 444 10.55 0.58 3.46
C HIS A 444 10.85 0.73 4.93
N THR A 445 9.83 0.84 5.75
CA THR A 445 9.90 0.86 7.21
C THR A 445 8.93 -0.16 7.82
N GLY A 446 9.26 -0.66 9.02
CA GLY A 446 8.68 -1.87 9.61
C GLY A 446 7.56 -1.64 10.62
N GLU A 447 6.83 -0.53 10.52
CA GLU A 447 5.65 -0.31 11.35
C GLU A 447 4.45 -1.15 10.90
N GLU A 448 3.52 -1.42 11.82
CA GLU A 448 2.23 -2.00 11.49
C GLU A 448 1.44 -1.05 10.59
N VAL A 449 0.61 -1.62 9.71
CA VAL A 449 -0.23 -0.86 8.79
C VAL A 449 -1.71 -1.05 9.12
N ASP A 450 -2.51 -0.04 8.79
CA ASP A 450 -3.93 0.01 9.08
C ASP A 450 -4.75 -0.97 8.22
N VAL A 451 -5.82 -1.53 8.80
CA VAL A 451 -6.81 -2.37 8.11
C VAL A 451 -8.17 -1.71 8.16
N TYR A 452 -8.85 -1.70 7.02
CA TYR A 452 -10.18 -1.10 6.84
C TYR A 452 -11.14 -2.15 6.28
N GLY A 453 -12.41 -2.09 6.69
CA GLY A 453 -13.37 -3.10 6.25
C GLY A 453 -14.81 -2.61 6.18
N TYR A 454 -15.55 -3.15 5.21
CA TYR A 454 -16.98 -2.96 5.05
C TYR A 454 -17.65 -4.22 4.50
N GLY A 455 -18.90 -4.45 4.93
CA GLY A 455 -19.72 -5.57 4.46
C GLY A 455 -19.75 -6.76 5.43
N PRO A 456 -20.42 -7.84 5.03
CA PRO A 456 -20.55 -9.02 5.86
C PRO A 456 -19.19 -9.70 6.06
N GLY A 457 -18.88 -10.14 7.28
CA GLY A 457 -17.64 -10.84 7.62
C GLY A 457 -16.42 -9.96 7.88
N LYS A 458 -16.52 -8.62 7.76
CA LYS A 458 -15.41 -7.68 8.01
C LYS A 458 -14.78 -7.82 9.39
N GLU A 459 -15.54 -8.28 10.37
CA GLU A 459 -15.10 -8.46 11.75
C GLU A 459 -14.00 -9.51 11.89
N MET A 460 -13.87 -10.43 10.92
CA MET A 460 -12.77 -11.41 10.86
C MET A 460 -11.41 -10.76 10.62
N PHE A 461 -11.41 -9.53 10.09
CA PHE A 461 -10.22 -8.75 9.73
C PHE A 461 -9.93 -7.63 10.74
N SER A 462 -10.49 -7.69 11.95
CA SER A 462 -10.38 -6.63 12.97
C SER A 462 -9.35 -6.95 14.03
N GLY A 463 -8.83 -5.88 14.67
CA GLY A 463 -7.84 -6.00 15.75
C GLY A 463 -6.40 -5.98 15.24
N LEU A 464 -5.47 -6.57 15.99
CA LEU A 464 -4.10 -6.79 15.56
C LEU A 464 -3.97 -8.18 14.96
N MET A 465 -3.56 -8.28 13.73
CA MET A 465 -3.43 -9.54 12.99
C MET A 465 -2.06 -9.63 12.31
N ASP A 466 -1.68 -10.81 11.90
CA ASP A 466 -0.59 -11.00 10.95
C ASP A 466 -1.12 -10.85 9.52
N ASN A 467 -0.31 -10.37 8.57
CA ASN A 467 -0.77 -10.18 7.20
C ASN A 467 -1.14 -11.50 6.49
N THR A 468 -0.66 -12.66 6.96
CA THR A 468 -1.09 -13.99 6.50
C THR A 468 -2.56 -14.27 6.80
N GLU A 469 -3.08 -13.74 7.92
CA GLU A 469 -4.47 -13.95 8.33
C GLU A 469 -5.48 -13.29 7.35
N GLN A 470 -5.03 -12.34 6.50
CA GLN A 470 -5.83 -11.81 5.41
C GLN A 470 -6.25 -12.93 4.44
N ALA A 471 -5.27 -13.66 3.92
CA ALA A 471 -5.53 -14.79 3.02
C ALA A 471 -6.26 -15.94 3.71
N GLU A 472 -5.87 -16.31 4.94
CA GLU A 472 -6.51 -17.38 5.70
C GLU A 472 -8.03 -17.13 5.88
N ASN A 473 -8.40 -15.90 6.20
CA ASN A 473 -9.80 -15.51 6.33
C ASN A 473 -10.53 -15.50 4.98
N ILE A 474 -9.88 -15.05 3.90
CA ILE A 474 -10.45 -15.07 2.55
C ILE A 474 -10.62 -16.53 2.07
N PHE A 475 -9.63 -17.41 2.25
CA PHE A 475 -9.77 -18.85 1.94
C PHE A 475 -10.94 -19.47 2.65
N TYR A 476 -11.09 -19.21 3.95
CA TYR A 476 -12.23 -19.69 4.71
C TYR A 476 -13.56 -19.23 4.08
N ILE A 477 -13.68 -17.94 3.77
CA ILE A 477 -14.88 -17.37 3.12
C ILE A 477 -15.17 -18.08 1.78
N LEU A 478 -14.16 -18.26 0.94
CA LEU A 478 -14.29 -18.90 -0.37
C LEU A 478 -14.72 -20.38 -0.24
N GLU A 479 -14.24 -21.09 0.77
CA GLU A 479 -14.66 -22.46 1.08
C GLU A 479 -16.13 -22.52 1.50
N GLN A 480 -16.60 -21.59 2.35
CA GLN A 480 -18.01 -21.55 2.75
C GLN A 480 -18.93 -21.22 1.57
N MET A 481 -18.52 -20.33 0.67
CA MET A 481 -19.25 -20.00 -0.55
C MET A 481 -19.43 -21.22 -1.45
N LYS A 482 -18.44 -22.12 -1.52
CA LYS A 482 -18.50 -23.37 -2.28
C LYS A 482 -19.48 -24.39 -1.69
N GLN A 483 -19.56 -24.46 -0.35
CA GLN A 483 -20.43 -25.42 0.35
C GLN A 483 -21.92 -25.03 0.29
N ASN A 484 -22.23 -23.77 0.11
CA ASN A 484 -23.60 -23.23 0.05
C ASN A 484 -24.23 -23.31 -1.36
N LYS A 485 -23.49 -23.80 -2.35
CA LYS A 485 -23.97 -24.09 -3.72
C LYS A 485 -24.40 -25.56 -3.86
#